data_b59dc1ca26b766c329e667367e562078
#
_entry.id   b59dc1ca26b766c329e667367e562078
#
_cell.length_a   1.000
_cell.length_b   1.000
_cell.length_c   1.000
_cell.angle_alpha   90.00
_cell.angle_beta   90.00
_cell.angle_gamma   90.00
#
_symmetry.space_group_name_H-M   'P 1'
#
loop_
_entity.id
_entity.type
_entity.pdbx_description
1 polymer ?
#
loop_
_entity_poly.entity_id
_entity_poly.type
_entity_poly.pdbx_seq_one_letter_code
_entity_poly.pdbx_strand_id
1 'polypeptide(L)'
;MKNMLNFKNFTAEELMDILNLALDMKKNPEKYSESLKGKKLYTLFEKTSTRTFLSFTTGITELGGTYYNQLWKDSNFVLGEPVSEIKYVCRNVDIIMARLVKNE
;
A
#
# COMPACT_ATOMS: atom_id res chain seq x y z
N MET A 1 -2.01 1.35 14.59
CA MET A 1 -2.79 1.91 13.47
C MET A 1 -3.75 0.86 12.93
N LYS A 2 -4.95 1.26 12.58
CA LYS A 2 -5.92 0.35 11.97
C LYS A 2 -5.51 -0.01 10.55
N ASN A 3 -5.77 -1.26 10.17
CA ASN A 3 -5.68 -1.66 8.78
C ASN A 3 -6.88 -1.11 8.02
N MET A 4 -6.64 -0.54 6.85
CA MET A 4 -7.70 0.02 6.01
C MET A 4 -8.25 -1.05 5.08
N LEU A 5 -9.07 -1.95 5.63
CA LEU A 5 -9.73 -3.00 4.86
C LEU A 5 -11.02 -2.50 4.24
N ASN A 6 -11.72 -1.63 4.96
CA ASN A 6 -12.91 -0.92 4.49
C ASN A 6 -13.15 0.27 5.42
N PHE A 7 -14.08 1.16 5.07
CA PHE A 7 -14.36 2.34 5.87
C PHE A 7 -15.31 2.11 7.04
N LYS A 8 -15.86 0.93 7.18
CA LYS A 8 -16.82 0.64 8.26
C LYS A 8 -16.19 0.71 9.65
N ASN A 9 -14.90 0.43 9.75
CA ASN A 9 -14.19 0.44 11.02
C ASN A 9 -13.63 1.81 11.40
N PHE A 10 -13.90 2.82 10.59
CA PHE A 10 -13.42 4.18 10.82
C PHE A 10 -14.56 5.09 11.24
N THR A 11 -14.32 5.93 12.24
CA THR A 11 -15.28 6.98 12.61
C THR A 11 -15.23 8.10 11.58
N ALA A 12 -16.27 8.95 11.54
CA ALA A 12 -16.25 10.12 10.68
C ALA A 12 -15.07 11.03 11.00
N GLU A 13 -14.72 11.17 12.28
CA GLU A 13 -13.59 11.96 12.71
C GLU A 13 -12.27 11.40 12.20
N GLU A 14 -12.08 10.08 12.29
CA GLU A 14 -10.89 9.42 11.76
C GLU A 14 -10.75 9.63 10.25
N LEU A 15 -11.85 9.51 9.50
CA LEU A 15 -11.84 9.73 8.06
C LEU A 15 -11.51 11.19 7.71
N MET A 16 -12.05 12.14 8.48
CA MET A 16 -11.74 13.55 8.27
C MET A 16 -10.28 13.85 8.56
N ASP A 17 -9.70 13.22 9.58
CA ASP A 17 -8.29 13.39 9.90
C ASP A 17 -7.40 12.90 8.76
N ILE A 18 -7.75 11.77 8.16
CA ILE A 18 -7.02 11.22 7.00
C ILE A 18 -7.12 12.17 5.81
N LEU A 19 -8.32 12.69 5.52
CA LEU A 19 -8.51 13.61 4.41
C LEU A 19 -7.76 14.93 4.63
N ASN A 20 -7.79 15.45 5.84
CA ASN A 20 -7.07 16.68 6.17
C ASN A 20 -5.55 16.50 6.05
N LEU A 21 -5.05 15.34 6.47
CA LEU A 21 -3.64 15.01 6.30
C LEU A 21 -3.27 14.92 4.82
N ALA A 22 -4.11 14.27 4.02
CA ALA A 22 -3.88 14.17 2.58
C ALA A 22 -3.86 15.54 1.91
N LEU A 23 -4.75 16.44 2.30
CA LEU A 23 -4.78 17.81 1.78
C LEU A 23 -3.53 18.58 2.17
N ASP A 24 -3.06 18.43 3.40
CA ASP A 24 -1.84 19.09 3.85
C ASP A 24 -0.61 18.54 3.11
N MET A 25 -0.54 17.23 2.88
CA MET A 25 0.52 16.62 2.09
C MET A 25 0.54 17.15 0.66
N LYS A 26 -0.63 17.35 0.07
CA LYS A 26 -0.74 17.89 -1.28
C LYS A 26 -0.29 19.34 -1.34
N LYS A 27 -0.62 20.12 -0.32
CA LYS A 27 -0.32 21.54 -0.24
C LYS A 27 1.12 21.82 0.16
N ASN A 28 1.68 20.99 1.03
CA ASN A 28 3.02 21.15 1.59
C ASN A 28 3.84 19.88 1.45
N PRO A 29 4.14 19.41 0.22
CA PRO A 29 4.79 18.12 0.02
C PRO A 29 6.17 18.00 0.66
N GLU A 30 6.92 19.08 0.73
CA GLU A 30 8.26 19.07 1.30
C GLU A 30 8.28 18.74 2.80
N LYS A 31 7.21 19.09 3.50
CA LYS A 31 7.07 18.82 4.93
C LYS A 31 7.09 17.32 5.23
N TYR A 32 6.65 16.49 4.28
CA TYR A 32 6.50 15.06 4.46
C TYR A 32 7.53 14.22 3.70
N SER A 33 8.50 14.86 3.07
CA SER A 33 9.45 14.18 2.18
C SER A 33 10.25 13.05 2.82
N GLU A 34 10.35 13.02 4.13
CA GLU A 34 11.07 11.96 4.85
C GLU A 34 10.17 11.20 5.84
N SER A 35 8.85 11.40 5.76
CA SER A 35 7.91 10.79 6.70
C SER A 35 7.96 9.26 6.71
N LEU A 36 8.24 8.66 5.57
CA LEU A 36 8.32 7.20 5.45
C LEU A 36 9.72 6.73 5.05
N LYS A 37 10.73 7.50 5.45
CA LYS A 37 12.12 7.12 5.19
C LYS A 37 12.42 5.75 5.77
N GLY A 38 13.00 4.88 4.94
CA GLY A 38 13.32 3.52 5.33
C GLY A 38 12.14 2.55 5.29
N LYS A 39 10.94 3.03 4.98
CA LYS A 39 9.77 2.17 4.89
C LYS A 39 9.65 1.57 3.48
N LYS A 40 9.08 0.37 3.42
CA LYS A 40 8.96 -0.39 2.19
C LYS A 40 7.51 -0.74 1.93
N LEU A 41 7.05 -0.41 0.72
CA LEU A 41 5.73 -0.76 0.23
C LEU A 41 5.85 -1.96 -0.71
N TYR A 42 5.00 -2.95 -0.50
CA TYR A 42 4.90 -4.09 -1.41
C TYR A 42 3.55 -3.99 -2.12
N THR A 43 3.57 -4.02 -3.44
CA THR A 43 2.34 -4.00 -4.23
C THR A 43 2.17 -5.35 -4.92
N LEU A 44 0.98 -5.92 -4.80
CA LEU A 44 0.63 -7.19 -5.41
C LEU A 44 -0.62 -7.00 -6.26
N PHE A 45 -0.48 -7.18 -7.56
CA PHE A 45 -1.57 -7.03 -8.51
C PHE A 45 -1.84 -8.32 -9.27
N GLU A 46 -3.09 -8.71 -9.33
CA GLU A 46 -3.52 -9.83 -10.18
C GLU A 46 -3.67 -9.37 -11.62
N LYS A 47 -4.16 -8.15 -11.81
CA LYS A 47 -4.23 -7.50 -13.11
C LYS A 47 -3.49 -6.18 -13.07
N THR A 48 -2.91 -5.79 -14.20
CA THR A 48 -2.23 -4.50 -14.32
C THR A 48 -3.22 -3.36 -14.10
N SER A 49 -2.84 -2.42 -13.26
CA SER A 49 -3.62 -1.21 -13.00
C SER A 49 -2.66 -0.02 -12.88
N THR A 50 -2.48 0.67 -13.99
CA THR A 50 -1.51 1.78 -14.07
C THR A 50 -1.81 2.88 -13.05
N ARG A 51 -3.06 3.30 -12.95
CA ARG A 51 -3.42 4.40 -12.05
C ARG A 51 -3.18 4.06 -10.59
N THR A 52 -3.64 2.90 -10.15
CA THR A 52 -3.47 2.47 -8.76
C THR A 52 -2.01 2.27 -8.44
N PHE A 53 -1.28 1.59 -9.32
CA PHE A 53 0.15 1.36 -9.14
C PHE A 53 0.91 2.69 -9.02
N LEU A 54 0.71 3.61 -9.96
CA LEU A 54 1.41 4.90 -9.96
C LEU A 54 1.04 5.75 -8.74
N SER A 55 -0.21 5.73 -8.32
CA SER A 55 -0.62 6.49 -7.13
C SER A 55 0.12 6.03 -5.87
N PHE A 56 0.18 4.73 -5.65
CA PHE A 56 0.86 4.19 -4.47
C PHE A 56 2.38 4.34 -4.56
N THR A 57 2.98 4.05 -5.71
CA THR A 57 4.43 4.11 -5.83
C THR A 57 4.96 5.54 -5.84
N THR A 58 4.25 6.45 -6.48
CA THR A 58 4.59 7.87 -6.43
C THR A 58 4.45 8.39 -5.00
N GLY A 59 3.36 8.02 -4.32
CA GLY A 59 3.13 8.44 -2.95
C GLY A 59 4.22 7.99 -1.99
N ILE A 60 4.57 6.71 -2.01
CA ILE A 60 5.60 6.20 -1.10
C ILE A 60 6.96 6.83 -1.39
N THR A 61 7.27 7.05 -2.68
CA THR A 61 8.53 7.65 -3.10
C THR A 61 8.64 9.11 -2.64
N GLU A 62 7.58 9.88 -2.79
CA GLU A 62 7.54 11.27 -2.35
C GLU A 62 7.63 11.40 -0.84
N LEU A 63 7.25 10.36 -0.09
CA LEU A 63 7.35 10.34 1.36
C LEU A 63 8.68 9.76 1.86
N GLY A 64 9.59 9.43 0.96
CA GLY A 64 10.94 8.97 1.31
C GLY A 64 11.10 7.47 1.37
N GLY A 65 10.07 6.71 1.09
CA GLY A 65 10.13 5.25 1.13
C GLY A 65 10.51 4.62 -0.21
N THR A 66 10.49 3.31 -0.22
CA THR A 66 10.76 2.51 -1.43
C THR A 66 9.61 1.51 -1.65
N TYR A 67 9.60 0.88 -2.81
CA TYR A 67 8.56 -0.09 -3.10
C TYR A 67 9.09 -1.29 -3.88
N TYR A 68 8.34 -2.40 -3.79
CA TYR A 68 8.54 -3.60 -4.60
C TYR A 68 7.20 -3.96 -5.23
N ASN A 69 7.20 -4.21 -6.53
CA ASN A 69 6.00 -4.62 -7.25
C ASN A 69 6.08 -6.09 -7.61
N GLN A 70 4.98 -6.81 -7.39
CA GLN A 70 4.85 -8.21 -7.75
C GLN A 70 3.53 -8.41 -8.48
N LEU A 71 3.55 -9.10 -9.61
CA LEU A 71 2.34 -9.55 -10.28
C LEU A 71 1.97 -10.92 -9.71
N TRP A 72 0.68 -11.14 -9.52
CA TRP A 72 0.18 -12.41 -8.96
C TRP A 72 0.72 -13.62 -9.71
N LYS A 73 0.67 -13.58 -11.04
CA LYS A 73 1.11 -14.68 -11.91
C LYS A 73 2.58 -15.05 -11.75
N ASP A 74 3.40 -14.09 -11.32
CA ASP A 74 4.83 -14.26 -11.16
C ASP A 74 5.23 -14.50 -9.70
N SER A 75 4.26 -14.64 -8.82
CA SER A 75 4.48 -14.80 -7.38
C SER A 75 4.30 -16.24 -6.93
N ASN A 76 4.84 -16.54 -5.75
CA ASN A 76 4.64 -17.84 -5.14
C ASN A 76 3.23 -18.02 -4.56
N PHE A 77 2.44 -16.95 -4.50
CA PHE A 77 1.04 -17.05 -4.09
C PHE A 77 0.25 -17.95 -5.02
N VAL A 78 0.56 -17.92 -6.31
CA VAL A 78 -0.13 -18.73 -7.33
C VAL A 78 0.18 -20.21 -7.19
N LEU A 79 1.27 -20.56 -6.50
CA LEU A 79 1.69 -21.95 -6.30
C LEU A 79 0.98 -22.64 -5.14
N GLY A 80 0.02 -21.98 -4.51
CA GLY A 80 -0.80 -22.59 -3.48
C GLY A 80 -0.23 -22.55 -2.06
N GLU A 81 0.73 -21.69 -1.81
CA GLU A 81 1.31 -21.51 -0.48
C GLU A 81 1.14 -20.05 0.03
N PRO A 82 -0.09 -19.49 -0.01
CA PRO A 82 -0.29 -18.08 0.29
C PRO A 82 0.07 -17.70 1.73
N VAL A 83 -0.14 -18.59 2.69
CA VAL A 83 0.14 -18.27 4.10
C VAL A 83 1.64 -18.13 4.34
N SER A 84 2.44 -19.05 3.81
CA SER A 84 3.89 -18.97 3.95
C SER A 84 4.45 -17.76 3.24
N GLU A 85 3.95 -17.46 2.04
CA GLU A 85 4.40 -16.34 1.25
C GLU A 85 4.08 -15.00 1.93
N ILE A 86 2.86 -14.84 2.44
CA ILE A 86 2.49 -13.58 3.11
C ILE A 86 3.30 -13.36 4.39
N LYS A 87 3.63 -14.41 5.12
CA LYS A 87 4.47 -14.29 6.30
C LYS A 87 5.87 -13.81 5.93
N TYR A 88 6.42 -14.33 4.85
CA TYR A 88 7.73 -13.89 4.37
C TYR A 88 7.70 -12.42 3.94
N VAL A 89 6.70 -12.04 3.15
CA VAL A 89 6.54 -10.66 2.70
C VAL A 89 6.41 -9.72 3.90
N CYS A 90 5.58 -10.07 4.88
CA CYS A 90 5.38 -9.24 6.06
C CYS A 90 6.64 -8.99 6.89
N ARG A 91 7.61 -9.91 6.84
CA ARG A 91 8.89 -9.73 7.52
C ARG A 91 9.81 -8.74 6.83
N ASN A 92 9.58 -8.51 5.54
CA ASN A 92 10.49 -7.73 4.71
C ASN A 92 9.95 -6.36 4.32
N VAL A 93 8.66 -6.12 4.50
CA VAL A 93 8.04 -4.86 4.12
C VAL A 93 7.17 -4.30 5.24
N ASP A 94 6.87 -3.02 5.16
CA ASP A 94 6.10 -2.31 6.18
C ASP A 94 4.65 -2.11 5.80
N ILE A 95 4.37 -2.00 4.49
CA ILE A 95 3.05 -1.72 3.97
C ILE A 95 2.78 -2.65 2.80
N ILE A 96 1.59 -3.23 2.77
CA ILE A 96 1.15 -4.08 1.67
C ILE A 96 -0.09 -3.47 1.03
N MET A 97 -0.07 -3.34 -0.28
CA MET A 97 -1.22 -2.98 -1.09
C MET A 97 -1.46 -4.12 -2.06
N ALA A 98 -2.61 -4.72 -2.00
CA ALA A 98 -2.97 -5.82 -2.88
C ALA A 98 -4.27 -5.53 -3.61
N ARG A 99 -4.30 -5.81 -4.90
CA ARG A 99 -5.49 -5.74 -5.71
C ARG A 99 -5.64 -7.05 -6.46
N LEU A 100 -6.54 -7.88 -5.96
CA LEU A 100 -6.77 -9.21 -6.49
C LEU A 100 -8.17 -9.29 -7.09
N VAL A 101 -8.30 -10.06 -8.17
CA VAL A 101 -9.59 -10.32 -8.77
C VAL A 101 -10.25 -11.43 -7.97
N LYS A 102 -11.46 -11.16 -7.50
CA LYS A 102 -12.21 -12.15 -6.75
C LYS A 102 -12.84 -13.13 -7.73
N ASN A 103 -12.42 -14.37 -7.63
CA ASN A 103 -13.04 -15.46 -8.39
C ASN A 103 -14.12 -16.07 -7.54
N GLU A 104 -15.33 -16.02 -8.03
CA GLU A 104 -16.47 -16.66 -7.40
C GLU A 104 -16.75 -18.03 -8.01
#